data_8e87e7ddcc62ce84dfe85c1a86e68d5d
#
_entry.id   8e87e7ddcc62ce84dfe85c1a86e68d5d
#
_cell.length_a   1.000
_cell.length_b   1.000
_cell.length_c   1.000
_cell.angle_alpha   90.00
_cell.angle_beta   90.00
_cell.angle_gamma   90.00
#
_symmetry.space_group_name_H-M   'P 1'
#
loop_
_entity.id
_entity.type
_entity.pdbx_description
1 polymer ?
#
loop_
_entity_poly.entity_id
_entity_poly.type
_entity_poly.pdbx_seq_one_letter_code
_entity_poly.pdbx_strand_id
1 'polypeptide(L)'
;MSKNTVMKKLLFCVAVTIISFWGIVNANAQVTDNVQKTTAAETGGNVVVLLETASWGQNYPFNEQCWTSYGGTRHAKTGCVATAYAIVMRYHKYPKEGTSRVLYNCQAPTYVEITDRVYDWDNMPLVYDDNWSEEQIYEVSKIMAHLAHANFSTFGANGTTANEERETARLNRYFNYPKIAASYQREHTQDEWEAKIRESLDNGCPVPYAANNSGTGDSRHMFVIDGYTDNGYFHFNFGWSGSGNGWFKLDAIKPYQGDDYSWKQDSEHYANFNLAPEGATAIEEVKEQRAESKEIFDLSGRKLSEITQPGIYIINGRKVLVR
;
A
#
# COMPACT_ATOMS: atom_id res chain seq x y z
N MET A 1 -47.64 -35.05 36.58
CA MET A 1 -46.34 -34.84 35.88
C MET A 1 -45.36 -34.30 36.89
N SER A 2 -44.34 -35.06 37.19
CA SER A 2 -43.41 -34.81 38.28
C SER A 2 -42.42 -33.71 37.99
N LYS A 3 -42.14 -32.84 38.98
CA LYS A 3 -41.16 -31.70 38.90
C LYS A 3 -39.73 -32.12 38.52
N ASN A 4 -39.43 -33.41 38.52
CA ASN A 4 -38.12 -33.96 38.18
C ASN A 4 -37.83 -34.06 36.65
N THR A 5 -38.84 -33.95 35.81
CA THR A 5 -38.67 -34.06 34.35
C THR A 5 -38.30 -32.73 33.71
N VAL A 6 -38.62 -31.59 34.35
CA VAL A 6 -38.32 -30.25 33.87
C VAL A 6 -36.86 -29.87 34.19
N MET A 7 -36.34 -30.34 35.34
CA MET A 7 -34.96 -30.02 35.76
C MET A 7 -33.90 -30.80 34.98
N LYS A 8 -34.22 -31.98 34.43
CA LYS A 8 -33.30 -32.74 33.58
C LYS A 8 -33.17 -32.20 32.16
N LYS A 9 -34.17 -31.43 31.67
CA LYS A 9 -34.09 -30.76 30.38
C LYS A 9 -33.35 -29.43 30.41
N LEU A 10 -33.22 -28.79 31.57
CA LEU A 10 -32.46 -27.54 31.72
C LEU A 10 -30.94 -27.75 31.88
N LEU A 11 -30.52 -28.94 32.38
CA LEU A 11 -29.09 -29.26 32.49
C LEU A 11 -28.44 -29.72 31.18
N PHE A 12 -29.24 -30.10 30.17
CA PHE A 12 -28.70 -30.56 28.90
C PHE A 12 -28.47 -29.42 27.90
N CYS A 13 -29.07 -28.24 28.12
CA CYS A 13 -28.85 -27.05 27.26
C CYS A 13 -27.67 -26.18 27.70
N VAL A 14 -27.13 -26.37 28.92
CA VAL A 14 -25.99 -25.56 29.41
C VAL A 14 -24.64 -26.22 29.10
N ALA A 15 -24.63 -27.53 28.82
CA ALA A 15 -23.38 -28.26 28.54
C ALA A 15 -22.92 -28.21 27.07
N VAL A 16 -23.75 -27.71 26.13
CA VAL A 16 -23.38 -27.64 24.68
C VAL A 16 -22.86 -26.27 24.29
N THR A 17 -23.03 -25.24 25.12
CA THR A 17 -22.59 -23.87 24.82
C THR A 17 -21.18 -23.50 25.29
N ILE A 18 -20.47 -24.40 25.98
CA ILE A 18 -19.10 -24.11 26.50
C ILE A 18 -18.00 -24.70 25.59
N ILE A 19 -18.32 -25.56 24.62
CA ILE A 19 -17.30 -26.18 23.73
C ILE A 19 -17.05 -25.38 22.44
N SER A 20 -17.90 -24.38 22.13
CA SER A 20 -17.73 -23.56 20.90
C SER A 20 -16.97 -22.26 21.11
N PHE A 21 -16.46 -21.93 22.29
CA PHE A 21 -15.75 -20.67 22.55
C PHE A 21 -14.21 -20.80 22.62
N TRP A 22 -13.69 -22.03 22.54
CA TRP A 22 -12.23 -22.28 22.54
C TRP A 22 -11.66 -22.61 21.16
N GLY A 23 -12.49 -22.65 20.10
CA GLY A 23 -12.06 -22.94 18.73
C GLY A 23 -11.81 -21.70 17.86
N ILE A 24 -12.12 -20.48 18.33
CA ILE A 24 -12.04 -19.26 17.49
C ILE A 24 -10.78 -18.42 17.80
N VAL A 25 -10.05 -18.71 18.87
CA VAL A 25 -8.86 -17.92 19.25
C VAL A 25 -7.58 -18.37 18.55
N ASN A 26 -7.58 -19.50 17.84
CA ASN A 26 -6.36 -20.03 17.20
C ASN A 26 -6.35 -19.98 15.66
N ALA A 27 -7.30 -19.33 15.01
CA ALA A 27 -7.26 -19.19 13.54
C ALA A 27 -6.35 -18.03 13.04
N ASN A 28 -5.83 -17.20 13.93
CA ASN A 28 -4.93 -16.10 13.57
C ASN A 28 -3.44 -16.37 13.84
N ALA A 29 -3.08 -17.56 14.32
CA ALA A 29 -1.70 -17.85 14.74
C ALA A 29 -0.91 -18.78 13.81
N GLN A 30 -1.41 -19.17 12.64
CA GLN A 30 -0.72 -20.12 11.77
C GLN A 30 -0.58 -19.68 10.29
N VAL A 31 -0.52 -18.38 10.00
CA VAL A 31 -0.14 -17.90 8.65
C VAL A 31 1.31 -17.43 8.58
N THR A 32 2.08 -17.57 9.65
CA THR A 32 3.42 -16.99 9.74
C THR A 32 4.57 -17.83 9.14
N ASP A 33 4.35 -19.07 8.75
CA ASP A 33 5.47 -19.97 8.40
C ASP A 33 5.72 -20.19 6.90
N ASN A 34 4.97 -19.56 6.00
CA ASN A 34 5.13 -19.80 4.55
C ASN A 34 5.42 -18.51 3.73
N VAL A 35 5.89 -17.45 4.36
CA VAL A 35 6.27 -16.23 3.63
C VAL A 35 7.64 -16.44 2.98
N GLN A 36 7.67 -16.47 1.66
CA GLN A 36 8.91 -16.49 0.89
C GLN A 36 9.46 -15.08 0.81
N LYS A 37 10.20 -14.66 1.85
CA LYS A 37 10.78 -13.33 1.92
C LYS A 37 12.13 -13.34 1.21
N THR A 38 12.13 -13.00 -0.08
CA THR A 38 13.37 -12.82 -0.82
C THR A 38 14.00 -11.50 -0.44
N THR A 39 15.15 -11.54 0.19
CA THR A 39 15.95 -10.35 0.54
C THR A 39 16.74 -9.86 -0.68
N ALA A 40 17.19 -8.61 -0.68
CA ALA A 40 18.04 -8.08 -1.74
C ALA A 40 19.33 -8.91 -1.93
N ALA A 41 19.92 -9.41 -0.84
CA ALA A 41 21.11 -10.26 -0.88
C ALA A 41 20.86 -11.59 -1.62
N GLU A 42 19.67 -12.18 -1.49
CA GLU A 42 19.28 -13.42 -2.15
C GLU A 42 19.06 -13.27 -3.65
N THR A 43 18.84 -12.05 -4.14
CA THR A 43 18.73 -11.76 -5.58
C THR A 43 20.08 -11.88 -6.30
N GLY A 44 21.19 -11.73 -5.57
CA GLY A 44 22.55 -11.66 -6.13
C GLY A 44 22.83 -10.34 -6.87
N GLY A 45 21.92 -9.37 -6.83
CA GLY A 45 22.05 -8.05 -7.42
C GLY A 45 22.29 -6.93 -6.40
N ASN A 46 22.71 -5.78 -6.89
CA ASN A 46 22.80 -4.58 -6.06
C ASN A 46 21.48 -3.80 -6.12
N VAL A 47 21.05 -3.29 -4.99
CA VAL A 47 19.92 -2.37 -4.94
C VAL A 47 20.31 -1.06 -5.61
N VAL A 48 19.57 -0.66 -6.65
CA VAL A 48 19.75 0.60 -7.35
C VAL A 48 18.85 1.68 -6.75
N VAL A 49 17.57 1.35 -6.55
CA VAL A 49 16.58 2.21 -5.88
C VAL A 49 15.82 1.38 -4.87
N LEU A 50 15.57 1.95 -3.70
CA LEU A 50 14.56 1.49 -2.74
C LEU A 50 13.98 2.71 -2.05
N LEU A 51 12.71 3.00 -2.33
CA LEU A 51 11.97 4.11 -1.75
C LEU A 51 11.36 3.67 -0.42
N GLU A 52 11.42 4.53 0.59
CA GLU A 52 10.90 4.22 1.92
C GLU A 52 9.37 4.40 1.95
N THR A 53 8.64 3.40 1.49
CA THR A 53 7.17 3.39 1.53
C THR A 53 6.63 2.81 2.83
N ALA A 54 5.39 3.17 3.19
CA ALA A 54 4.75 2.69 4.40
C ALA A 54 4.34 1.22 4.28
N SER A 55 4.63 0.41 5.29
CA SER A 55 4.20 -1.00 5.38
C SER A 55 2.78 -1.11 5.95
N TRP A 56 1.81 -0.49 5.28
CA TRP A 56 0.42 -0.48 5.71
C TRP A 56 -0.36 -1.69 5.23
N GLY A 57 -1.54 -1.91 5.82
CA GLY A 57 -2.40 -3.05 5.53
C GLY A 57 -3.85 -2.65 5.31
N GLN A 58 -4.74 -3.66 5.27
CA GLN A 58 -6.16 -3.46 4.95
C GLN A 58 -7.09 -3.69 6.14
N ASN A 59 -6.59 -4.24 7.23
CA ASN A 59 -7.32 -4.52 8.46
C ASN A 59 -7.00 -3.45 9.52
N TYR A 60 -7.46 -3.65 10.75
CA TYR A 60 -7.11 -2.80 11.88
C TYR A 60 -5.58 -2.59 11.98
N PRO A 61 -5.11 -1.36 12.23
CA PRO A 61 -5.88 -0.13 12.50
C PRO A 61 -6.30 0.65 11.25
N PHE A 62 -5.86 0.24 10.07
CA PHE A 62 -6.02 0.99 8.81
C PHE A 62 -7.47 1.16 8.37
N ASN A 63 -8.36 0.26 8.80
CA ASN A 63 -9.77 0.23 8.42
C ASN A 63 -10.71 0.80 9.48
N GLU A 64 -10.21 1.52 10.47
CA GLU A 64 -11.04 2.01 11.59
C GLU A 64 -12.20 2.91 11.13
N GLN A 65 -12.04 3.61 10.02
CA GLN A 65 -13.10 4.42 9.42
C GLN A 65 -13.81 3.78 8.22
N CYS A 66 -13.54 2.51 7.93
CA CYS A 66 -14.18 1.76 6.85
C CYS A 66 -15.30 0.87 7.39
N TRP A 67 -16.56 1.31 7.24
CA TRP A 67 -17.72 0.59 7.78
C TRP A 67 -18.44 -0.24 6.72
N THR A 68 -18.89 -1.45 7.06
CA THR A 68 -19.66 -2.32 6.15
C THR A 68 -21.07 -1.81 5.87
N SER A 69 -21.60 -0.94 6.74
CA SER A 69 -22.89 -0.28 6.58
C SER A 69 -22.95 0.99 7.42
N TYR A 70 -23.83 1.90 7.07
CA TYR A 70 -24.05 3.13 7.84
C TYR A 70 -24.58 2.80 9.24
N GLY A 71 -23.92 3.37 10.27
CA GLY A 71 -24.23 3.02 11.64
C GLY A 71 -23.93 1.56 12.01
N GLY A 72 -23.18 0.86 11.14
CA GLY A 72 -22.74 -0.51 11.38
C GLY A 72 -21.70 -0.60 12.50
N THR A 73 -21.62 -1.77 13.11
CA THR A 73 -20.63 -2.07 14.16
C THR A 73 -19.47 -2.91 13.63
N ARG A 74 -19.41 -3.18 12.32
CA ARG A 74 -18.38 -4.01 11.70
C ARG A 74 -17.59 -3.19 10.70
N HIS A 75 -16.28 -3.24 10.82
CA HIS A 75 -15.36 -2.64 9.85
C HIS A 75 -15.23 -3.53 8.62
N ALA A 76 -15.20 -2.90 7.45
CA ALA A 76 -14.79 -3.51 6.20
C ALA A 76 -13.26 -3.47 6.08
N LYS A 77 -12.68 -4.27 5.18
CA LYS A 77 -11.31 -4.02 4.75
C LYS A 77 -11.24 -2.73 3.94
N THR A 78 -10.10 -2.04 3.97
CA THR A 78 -9.88 -0.82 3.16
C THR A 78 -9.96 -1.11 1.65
N GLY A 79 -9.53 -2.31 1.25
CA GLY A 79 -9.35 -2.71 -0.14
C GLY A 79 -7.95 -2.39 -0.68
N CYS A 80 -7.45 -3.25 -1.56
CA CYS A 80 -6.08 -3.16 -2.06
C CYS A 80 -5.82 -1.86 -2.84
N VAL A 81 -6.80 -1.37 -3.61
CA VAL A 81 -6.67 -0.13 -4.39
C VAL A 81 -6.45 1.06 -3.46
N ALA A 82 -7.34 1.27 -2.48
CA ALA A 82 -7.20 2.36 -1.51
C ALA A 82 -5.88 2.26 -0.74
N THR A 83 -5.48 1.06 -0.32
CA THR A 83 -4.23 0.84 0.41
C THR A 83 -3.00 1.19 -0.44
N ALA A 84 -2.93 0.74 -1.69
CA ALA A 84 -1.79 1.02 -2.56
C ALA A 84 -1.62 2.53 -2.80
N TYR A 85 -2.71 3.24 -3.11
CA TYR A 85 -2.63 4.69 -3.30
C TYR A 85 -2.37 5.45 -2.00
N ALA A 86 -2.90 5.01 -0.86
CA ALA A 86 -2.58 5.62 0.44
C ALA A 86 -1.08 5.52 0.75
N ILE A 87 -0.46 4.38 0.46
CA ILE A 87 0.99 4.17 0.61
C ILE A 87 1.78 5.17 -0.24
N VAL A 88 1.39 5.35 -1.52
CA VAL A 88 2.05 6.31 -2.42
C VAL A 88 1.83 7.76 -1.96
N MET A 89 0.61 8.10 -1.55
CA MET A 89 0.29 9.44 -1.03
C MET A 89 1.06 9.74 0.26
N ARG A 90 1.21 8.74 1.16
CA ARG A 90 2.02 8.86 2.37
C ARG A 90 3.49 9.10 2.06
N TYR A 91 4.03 8.42 1.05
CA TYR A 91 5.40 8.63 0.61
C TYR A 91 5.65 10.08 0.16
N HIS A 92 4.72 10.65 -0.62
CA HIS A 92 4.79 12.03 -1.07
C HIS A 92 4.33 13.06 -0.02
N LYS A 93 3.71 12.64 1.08
CA LYS A 93 3.05 13.49 2.08
C LYS A 93 2.12 14.53 1.42
N TYR A 94 1.30 14.06 0.48
CA TYR A 94 0.46 14.92 -0.34
C TYR A 94 -0.93 14.27 -0.61
N PRO A 95 -2.00 15.10 -0.69
CA PRO A 95 -2.04 16.54 -0.44
C PRO A 95 -2.09 16.84 1.06
N LYS A 96 -1.76 18.06 1.45
CA LYS A 96 -2.02 18.53 2.82
C LYS A 96 -3.52 18.71 3.05
N GLU A 97 -4.23 19.13 2.00
CA GLU A 97 -5.67 19.30 1.99
C GLU A 97 -6.24 18.83 0.65
N GLY A 98 -7.31 18.05 0.69
CA GLY A 98 -8.07 17.65 -0.49
C GLY A 98 -8.78 18.84 -1.13
N THR A 99 -9.33 18.64 -2.34
CA THR A 99 -10.07 19.70 -3.06
C THR A 99 -11.33 20.12 -2.29
N SER A 100 -11.90 21.27 -2.63
CA SER A 100 -13.17 21.74 -2.08
C SER A 100 -14.39 20.91 -2.51
N ARG A 101 -14.19 19.85 -3.30
CA ARG A 101 -15.28 18.98 -3.76
C ARG A 101 -15.70 18.05 -2.64
N VAL A 102 -17.00 18.00 -2.42
CA VAL A 102 -17.58 17.04 -1.49
C VAL A 102 -17.41 15.63 -2.08
N LEU A 103 -16.95 14.73 -1.25
CA LEU A 103 -16.75 13.34 -1.61
C LEU A 103 -17.97 12.53 -1.21
N TYR A 104 -18.57 11.89 -2.20
CA TYR A 104 -19.74 11.04 -2.01
C TYR A 104 -19.44 9.61 -2.45
N ASN A 105 -19.87 8.64 -1.65
CA ASN A 105 -19.96 7.26 -2.09
C ASN A 105 -21.42 6.81 -2.10
N CYS A 106 -21.99 6.65 -3.28
CA CYS A 106 -23.38 6.21 -3.45
C CYS A 106 -23.52 4.69 -3.66
N GLN A 107 -22.42 3.94 -3.74
CA GLN A 107 -22.42 2.48 -3.86
C GLN A 107 -22.26 1.75 -2.51
N ALA A 108 -21.68 2.40 -1.53
CA ALA A 108 -21.81 1.91 -0.16
C ALA A 108 -23.29 2.00 0.23
N PRO A 109 -23.80 1.13 1.12
CA PRO A 109 -25.20 1.25 1.59
C PRO A 109 -25.45 2.59 2.29
N THR A 110 -24.59 3.56 2.12
CA THR A 110 -24.61 4.86 2.75
C THR A 110 -24.03 5.94 1.87
N TYR A 111 -24.81 6.99 1.80
CA TYR A 111 -24.33 8.29 1.40
C TYR A 111 -23.36 8.81 2.46
N VAL A 112 -22.10 8.95 2.09
CA VAL A 112 -21.08 9.53 2.96
C VAL A 112 -20.66 10.88 2.40
N GLU A 113 -20.84 11.91 3.19
CA GLU A 113 -20.29 13.24 2.95
C GLU A 113 -19.03 13.41 3.78
N ILE A 114 -17.90 13.60 3.10
CA ILE A 114 -16.61 13.79 3.75
C ILE A 114 -16.26 15.27 3.66
N THR A 115 -16.21 15.93 4.83
CA THR A 115 -15.90 17.35 4.97
C THR A 115 -14.49 17.58 5.54
N ASP A 116 -14.00 16.70 6.41
CA ASP A 116 -12.62 16.74 6.89
C ASP A 116 -11.68 16.16 5.82
N ARG A 117 -10.90 17.02 5.19
CA ARG A 117 -10.00 16.69 4.08
C ARG A 117 -8.57 17.16 4.32
N VAL A 118 -8.27 17.54 5.55
CA VAL A 118 -6.91 17.87 5.97
C VAL A 118 -6.22 16.59 6.41
N TYR A 119 -4.99 16.38 5.96
CA TYR A 119 -4.21 15.18 6.22
C TYR A 119 -2.92 15.55 6.96
N ASP A 120 -2.77 15.04 8.17
CA ASP A 120 -1.55 15.18 8.96
C ASP A 120 -0.59 14.02 8.69
N TRP A 121 0.14 14.15 7.58
CA TRP A 121 1.08 13.13 7.12
C TRP A 121 2.21 12.84 8.11
N ASP A 122 2.58 13.80 8.94
CA ASP A 122 3.65 13.62 9.93
C ASP A 122 3.18 12.75 11.09
N ASN A 123 1.87 12.73 11.32
CA ASN A 123 1.21 11.89 12.32
C ASN A 123 0.74 10.52 11.76
N MET A 124 1.25 10.12 10.60
CA MET A 124 0.98 8.82 9.98
C MET A 124 2.28 7.98 9.95
N PRO A 125 2.59 7.14 10.95
CA PRO A 125 3.80 6.33 10.97
C PRO A 125 3.89 5.36 9.78
N LEU A 126 5.13 4.99 9.41
CA LEU A 126 5.38 4.10 8.26
C LEU A 126 5.06 2.62 8.56
N VAL A 127 5.23 2.22 9.81
CA VAL A 127 5.02 0.83 10.25
C VAL A 127 4.09 0.84 11.44
N TYR A 128 3.05 0.01 11.40
CA TYR A 128 2.18 -0.17 12.55
C TYR A 128 2.88 -0.95 13.65
N ASP A 129 2.77 -0.44 14.85
CA ASP A 129 3.02 -1.15 16.09
C ASP A 129 1.88 -0.88 17.09
N ASP A 130 1.82 -1.66 18.17
CA ASP A 130 0.74 -1.56 19.15
C ASP A 130 0.76 -0.27 19.99
N ASN A 131 1.74 0.64 19.75
CA ASN A 131 1.88 1.91 20.46
C ASN A 131 1.31 3.10 19.71
N TRP A 132 0.69 2.91 18.56
CA TRP A 132 0.06 4.02 17.84
C TRP A 132 -1.02 4.69 18.69
N SER A 133 -0.99 6.03 18.74
CA SER A 133 -2.03 6.81 19.38
C SER A 133 -3.36 6.73 18.62
N GLU A 134 -4.46 7.04 19.28
CA GLU A 134 -5.78 7.15 18.63
C GLU A 134 -5.76 8.15 17.47
N GLU A 135 -5.00 9.23 17.58
CA GLU A 135 -4.85 10.24 16.53
C GLU A 135 -4.08 9.69 15.31
N GLN A 136 -3.02 8.91 15.52
CA GLN A 136 -2.31 8.23 14.44
C GLN A 136 -3.19 7.22 13.71
N ILE A 137 -3.96 6.43 14.46
CA ILE A 137 -4.95 5.49 13.91
C ILE A 137 -6.01 6.26 13.11
N TYR A 138 -6.51 7.37 13.67
CA TYR A 138 -7.49 8.23 13.00
C TYR A 138 -6.96 8.75 11.67
N GLU A 139 -5.79 9.36 11.64
CA GLU A 139 -5.22 9.97 10.42
C GLU A 139 -4.97 8.92 9.32
N VAL A 140 -4.39 7.76 9.67
CA VAL A 140 -4.15 6.69 8.69
C VAL A 140 -5.45 6.08 8.18
N SER A 141 -6.39 5.78 9.05
CA SER A 141 -7.67 5.20 8.64
C SER A 141 -8.55 6.18 7.88
N LYS A 142 -8.41 7.49 8.15
CA LYS A 142 -9.08 8.57 7.41
C LYS A 142 -8.70 8.57 5.93
N ILE A 143 -7.40 8.60 5.60
CA ILE A 143 -6.99 8.61 4.19
C ILE A 143 -7.39 7.31 3.49
N MET A 144 -7.31 6.16 4.15
CA MET A 144 -7.77 4.88 3.62
C MET A 144 -9.26 4.91 3.25
N ALA A 145 -10.10 5.37 4.18
CA ALA A 145 -11.54 5.48 3.95
C ALA A 145 -11.87 6.49 2.84
N HIS A 146 -11.19 7.63 2.81
CA HIS A 146 -11.42 8.67 1.80
C HIS A 146 -11.11 8.17 0.39
N LEU A 147 -10.00 7.45 0.19
CA LEU A 147 -9.65 6.83 -1.09
C LEU A 147 -10.67 5.78 -1.51
N ALA A 148 -11.06 4.89 -0.59
CA ALA A 148 -12.06 3.88 -0.87
C ALA A 148 -13.42 4.50 -1.25
N HIS A 149 -13.86 5.55 -0.56
CA HIS A 149 -15.09 6.28 -0.90
C HIS A 149 -14.96 7.04 -2.22
N ALA A 150 -13.83 7.68 -2.49
CA ALA A 150 -13.58 8.38 -3.75
C ALA A 150 -13.71 7.45 -4.96
N ASN A 151 -13.25 6.21 -4.82
CA ASN A 151 -13.33 5.19 -5.87
C ASN A 151 -14.70 4.49 -5.94
N PHE A 152 -15.67 4.86 -5.13
CA PHE A 152 -16.95 4.15 -5.02
C PHE A 152 -16.79 2.67 -4.69
N SER A 153 -15.87 2.36 -3.80
CA SER A 153 -15.62 0.99 -3.36
C SER A 153 -16.86 0.37 -2.72
N THR A 154 -17.08 -0.90 -2.99
CA THR A 154 -18.09 -1.69 -2.29
C THR A 154 -17.47 -2.35 -1.09
N PHE A 155 -17.81 -1.87 0.10
CA PHE A 155 -17.23 -2.32 1.35
C PHE A 155 -17.80 -3.68 1.79
N GLY A 156 -16.91 -4.60 2.13
CA GLY A 156 -17.28 -5.92 2.64
C GLY A 156 -16.32 -6.39 3.73
N ALA A 157 -16.85 -7.18 4.67
CA ALA A 157 -16.08 -7.72 5.80
C ALA A 157 -14.95 -8.66 5.34
N ASN A 158 -15.15 -9.38 4.25
CA ASN A 158 -14.17 -10.33 3.72
C ASN A 158 -13.30 -9.73 2.60
N GLY A 159 -13.70 -8.61 2.03
CA GLY A 159 -12.98 -7.92 0.97
C GLY A 159 -13.77 -6.70 0.50
N THR A 160 -13.06 -5.69 0.04
CA THR A 160 -13.62 -4.47 -0.53
C THR A 160 -13.22 -4.40 -2.00
N THR A 161 -14.20 -4.26 -2.87
CA THR A 161 -13.97 -4.17 -4.31
C THR A 161 -13.89 -2.72 -4.75
N ALA A 162 -12.97 -2.44 -5.66
CA ALA A 162 -12.74 -1.13 -6.24
C ALA A 162 -12.38 -1.28 -7.73
N ASN A 163 -12.31 -0.16 -8.44
CA ASN A 163 -11.86 -0.13 -9.83
C ASN A 163 -10.59 0.74 -9.93
N GLU A 164 -9.45 0.11 -10.17
CA GLU A 164 -8.14 0.76 -10.23
C GLU A 164 -8.04 1.78 -11.36
N GLU A 165 -8.71 1.56 -12.49
CA GLU A 165 -8.65 2.46 -13.64
C GLU A 165 -9.28 3.83 -13.37
N ARG A 166 -10.20 3.89 -12.42
CA ARG A 166 -10.88 5.13 -12.04
C ARG A 166 -10.09 5.93 -11.02
N GLU A 167 -9.14 5.31 -10.33
CA GLU A 167 -8.50 5.94 -9.18
C GLU A 167 -7.71 7.20 -9.58
N THR A 168 -6.95 7.17 -10.68
CA THR A 168 -6.19 8.34 -11.11
C THR A 168 -7.06 9.56 -11.40
N ALA A 169 -8.24 9.35 -12.00
CA ALA A 169 -9.21 10.42 -12.19
C ALA A 169 -9.78 10.93 -10.86
N ARG A 170 -9.90 10.04 -9.84
CA ARG A 170 -10.36 10.39 -8.50
C ARG A 170 -9.28 11.12 -7.73
N LEU A 171 -8.03 10.71 -7.83
CA LEU A 171 -6.88 11.42 -7.25
C LEU A 171 -6.81 12.85 -7.78
N ASN A 172 -6.97 13.06 -9.08
CA ASN A 172 -7.03 14.39 -9.66
C ASN A 172 -8.24 15.19 -9.14
N ARG A 173 -9.41 14.55 -9.07
CA ARG A 173 -10.66 15.24 -8.70
C ARG A 173 -10.70 15.65 -7.23
N TYR A 174 -10.22 14.82 -6.33
CA TYR A 174 -10.42 14.96 -4.89
C TYR A 174 -9.14 15.27 -4.11
N PHE A 175 -7.98 14.96 -4.67
CA PHE A 175 -6.70 15.02 -3.95
C PHE A 175 -5.62 15.88 -4.65
N ASN A 176 -6.01 16.67 -5.64
CA ASN A 176 -5.10 17.59 -6.36
C ASN A 176 -3.92 16.92 -7.08
N TYR A 177 -3.96 15.61 -7.33
CA TYR A 177 -2.94 14.96 -8.15
C TYR A 177 -3.10 15.34 -9.62
N PRO A 178 -2.03 15.36 -10.42
CA PRO A 178 -2.13 15.54 -11.85
C PRO A 178 -2.94 14.41 -12.49
N LYS A 179 -3.46 14.64 -13.68
CA LYS A 179 -4.09 13.57 -14.46
C LYS A 179 -3.01 12.65 -14.99
N ILE A 180 -3.04 11.41 -14.57
CA ILE A 180 -2.12 10.36 -15.02
C ILE A 180 -2.92 9.32 -15.79
N ALA A 181 -2.40 8.90 -16.93
CA ALA A 181 -3.01 7.83 -17.71
C ALA A 181 -2.75 6.47 -17.06
N ALA A 182 -3.73 5.60 -17.15
CA ALA A 182 -3.53 4.18 -16.94
C ALA A 182 -2.60 3.63 -18.03
N SER A 183 -1.72 2.70 -17.66
CA SER A 183 -0.89 1.97 -18.59
C SER A 183 -1.09 0.48 -18.40
N TYR A 184 -1.15 -0.25 -19.50
CA TYR A 184 -1.32 -1.70 -19.49
C TYR A 184 -0.11 -2.37 -20.12
N GLN A 185 0.34 -3.46 -19.52
CA GLN A 185 1.51 -4.18 -20.01
C GLN A 185 1.32 -4.69 -21.44
N ARG A 186 0.09 -5.06 -21.85
CA ARG A 186 -0.23 -5.48 -23.23
C ARG A 186 0.09 -4.42 -24.31
N GLU A 187 0.30 -3.17 -23.93
CA GLU A 187 0.61 -2.05 -24.83
C GLU A 187 2.12 -1.85 -25.01
N HIS A 188 2.94 -2.68 -24.34
CA HIS A 188 4.40 -2.56 -24.27
C HIS A 188 5.07 -3.91 -24.41
N THR A 189 6.31 -3.91 -24.89
CA THR A 189 7.20 -5.08 -24.72
C THR A 189 7.61 -5.21 -23.25
N GLN A 190 8.14 -6.37 -22.88
CA GLN A 190 8.67 -6.61 -21.53
C GLN A 190 9.70 -5.55 -21.13
N ASP A 191 10.68 -5.32 -21.99
CA ASP A 191 11.78 -4.40 -21.72
C ASP A 191 11.29 -2.95 -21.55
N GLU A 192 10.34 -2.53 -22.39
CA GLU A 192 9.72 -1.21 -22.27
C GLU A 192 8.93 -1.08 -20.96
N TRP A 193 8.19 -2.12 -20.56
CA TRP A 193 7.43 -2.12 -19.33
C TRP A 193 8.32 -2.01 -18.11
N GLU A 194 9.38 -2.83 -18.04
CA GLU A 194 10.38 -2.74 -16.98
C GLU A 194 11.12 -1.40 -16.97
N ALA A 195 11.46 -0.85 -18.14
CA ALA A 195 12.10 0.45 -18.23
C ALA A 195 11.22 1.57 -17.67
N LYS A 196 9.90 1.56 -17.93
CA LYS A 196 8.94 2.51 -17.37
C LYS A 196 8.85 2.42 -15.84
N ILE A 197 8.89 1.20 -15.29
CA ILE A 197 8.91 1.03 -13.82
C ILE A 197 10.17 1.64 -13.25
N ARG A 198 11.35 1.33 -13.82
CA ARG A 198 12.64 1.90 -13.37
C ARG A 198 12.67 3.42 -13.48
N GLU A 199 12.22 3.98 -14.61
CA GLU A 199 12.12 5.44 -14.80
C GLU A 199 11.26 6.08 -13.72
N SER A 200 10.10 5.49 -13.39
CA SER A 200 9.24 6.00 -12.33
C SER A 200 9.94 5.99 -10.97
N LEU A 201 10.62 4.89 -10.64
CA LEU A 201 11.36 4.74 -9.39
C LEU A 201 12.58 5.68 -9.32
N ASP A 202 13.29 5.86 -10.44
CA ASP A 202 14.41 6.81 -10.55
C ASP A 202 13.95 8.25 -10.33
N ASN A 203 12.72 8.56 -10.75
CA ASN A 203 12.07 9.84 -10.50
C ASN A 203 11.52 9.97 -9.06
N GLY A 204 11.76 8.97 -8.20
CA GLY A 204 11.26 8.96 -6.83
C GLY A 204 9.76 8.72 -6.72
N CYS A 205 9.15 8.10 -7.73
CA CYS A 205 7.73 7.82 -7.77
C CYS A 205 7.46 6.32 -7.58
N PRO A 206 7.01 5.88 -6.40
CA PRO A 206 6.56 4.51 -6.22
C PRO A 206 5.42 4.20 -7.19
N VAL A 207 5.39 2.98 -7.73
CA VAL A 207 4.47 2.59 -8.80
C VAL A 207 3.29 1.80 -8.24
N PRO A 208 2.06 2.37 -8.20
CA PRO A 208 0.85 1.57 -8.01
C PRO A 208 0.72 0.56 -9.15
N TYR A 209 0.63 -0.71 -8.80
CA TYR A 209 0.69 -1.83 -9.74
C TYR A 209 -0.40 -2.84 -9.44
N ALA A 210 -1.14 -3.29 -10.45
CA ALA A 210 -2.16 -4.32 -10.29
C ALA A 210 -1.94 -5.48 -11.24
N ALA A 211 -2.22 -6.68 -10.76
CA ALA A 211 -2.11 -7.91 -11.53
C ALA A 211 -3.18 -8.92 -11.16
N ASN A 212 -3.52 -9.80 -12.10
CA ASN A 212 -4.41 -10.94 -11.85
C ASN A 212 -3.64 -12.07 -11.18
N ASN A 213 -4.24 -12.67 -10.15
CA ASN A 213 -3.70 -13.88 -9.56
C ASN A 213 -3.84 -15.05 -10.53
N SER A 214 -2.74 -15.68 -10.90
CA SER A 214 -2.72 -16.85 -11.80
C SER A 214 -2.92 -18.19 -11.08
N GLY A 215 -3.15 -18.16 -9.77
CA GLY A 215 -3.41 -19.34 -8.94
C GLY A 215 -4.86 -19.79 -8.98
N THR A 216 -5.53 -19.79 -7.84
CA THR A 216 -6.84 -20.43 -7.64
C THR A 216 -8.06 -19.54 -7.86
N GLY A 217 -7.98 -18.45 -8.62
CA GLY A 217 -9.17 -17.64 -8.87
C GLY A 217 -8.92 -16.29 -9.51
N ASP A 218 -9.98 -15.68 -10.01
CA ASP A 218 -10.02 -14.38 -10.68
C ASP A 218 -9.76 -13.19 -9.74
N SER A 219 -8.93 -13.37 -8.71
CA SER A 219 -8.65 -12.31 -7.76
C SER A 219 -7.54 -11.40 -8.29
N ARG A 220 -7.90 -10.17 -8.59
CA ARG A 220 -6.97 -9.10 -8.89
C ARG A 220 -6.51 -8.44 -7.61
N HIS A 221 -5.22 -8.11 -7.53
CA HIS A 221 -4.64 -7.39 -6.39
C HIS A 221 -3.87 -6.17 -6.87
N MET A 222 -3.97 -5.09 -6.10
CA MET A 222 -3.17 -3.89 -6.30
C MET A 222 -2.18 -3.73 -5.16
N PHE A 223 -0.94 -3.43 -5.51
CA PHE A 223 0.20 -3.29 -4.60
C PHE A 223 1.13 -2.18 -5.10
N VAL A 224 2.24 -1.96 -4.44
CA VAL A 224 3.21 -0.92 -4.83
C VAL A 224 4.54 -1.56 -5.19
N ILE A 225 5.15 -1.13 -6.29
CA ILE A 225 6.56 -1.38 -6.58
C ILE A 225 7.33 -0.14 -6.15
N ASP A 226 8.29 -0.32 -5.24
CA ASP A 226 9.02 0.79 -4.60
C ASP A 226 10.54 0.65 -4.67
N GLY A 227 11.06 -0.36 -5.39
CA GLY A 227 12.50 -0.50 -5.59
C GLY A 227 12.86 -1.44 -6.73
N TYR A 228 14.13 -1.41 -7.13
CA TYR A 228 14.68 -2.38 -8.09
C TYR A 228 16.19 -2.60 -7.90
N THR A 229 16.67 -3.75 -8.41
CA THR A 229 18.08 -4.14 -8.45
C THR A 229 18.63 -4.06 -9.87
N ASP A 230 19.96 -4.05 -9.98
CA ASP A 230 20.67 -4.02 -11.26
C ASP A 230 20.49 -5.31 -12.10
N ASN A 231 20.08 -6.42 -11.48
CA ASN A 231 19.86 -7.71 -12.13
C ASN A 231 18.37 -8.05 -12.38
N GLY A 232 17.48 -7.04 -12.32
CA GLY A 232 16.09 -7.15 -12.76
C GLY A 232 15.09 -7.67 -11.74
N TYR A 233 15.41 -7.61 -10.45
CA TYR A 233 14.41 -7.78 -9.40
C TYR A 233 13.80 -6.44 -9.03
N PHE A 234 12.51 -6.46 -8.69
CA PHE A 234 11.76 -5.33 -8.17
C PHE A 234 11.34 -5.61 -6.74
N HIS A 235 11.28 -4.57 -5.91
CA HIS A 235 10.74 -4.68 -4.56
C HIS A 235 9.24 -4.40 -4.58
N PHE A 236 8.48 -5.28 -3.93
CA PHE A 236 7.03 -5.24 -3.86
C PHE A 236 6.56 -5.01 -2.44
N ASN A 237 5.69 -4.04 -2.26
CA ASN A 237 4.93 -3.78 -1.05
C ASN A 237 3.47 -4.16 -1.30
N PHE A 238 3.03 -5.29 -0.76
CA PHE A 238 1.71 -5.87 -1.06
C PHE A 238 0.55 -5.20 -0.34
N GLY A 239 0.80 -4.26 0.57
CA GLY A 239 -0.25 -3.63 1.36
C GLY A 239 -0.89 -4.62 2.36
N TRP A 240 -0.08 -5.50 2.94
CA TRP A 240 -0.48 -6.52 3.92
C TRP A 240 0.30 -6.38 5.23
N SER A 241 0.47 -5.15 5.69
CA SER A 241 1.24 -4.82 6.91
C SER A 241 2.68 -5.35 6.86
N GLY A 242 3.32 -5.29 5.69
CA GLY A 242 4.67 -5.78 5.45
C GLY A 242 4.77 -7.29 5.19
N SER A 243 3.68 -8.03 5.34
CA SER A 243 3.68 -9.47 5.05
C SER A 243 3.85 -9.70 3.55
N GLY A 244 4.74 -10.61 3.18
CA GLY A 244 5.06 -10.94 1.80
C GLY A 244 5.91 -9.89 1.06
N ASN A 245 6.16 -8.71 1.62
CA ASN A 245 7.03 -7.72 1.00
C ASN A 245 8.41 -8.31 0.70
N GLY A 246 8.93 -8.05 -0.50
CA GLY A 246 10.22 -8.62 -0.90
C GLY A 246 10.55 -8.35 -2.36
N TRP A 247 11.60 -9.02 -2.83
CA TRP A 247 12.17 -8.85 -4.17
C TRP A 247 11.73 -9.98 -5.08
N PHE A 248 11.13 -9.66 -6.22
CA PHE A 248 10.65 -10.61 -7.21
C PHE A 248 10.93 -10.11 -8.62
N LYS A 249 11.00 -11.03 -9.58
CA LYS A 249 10.90 -10.71 -11.00
C LYS A 249 9.44 -10.54 -11.39
N LEU A 250 9.16 -9.70 -12.38
CA LEU A 250 7.79 -9.40 -12.81
C LEU A 250 7.04 -10.63 -13.34
N ASP A 251 7.74 -11.60 -13.87
CA ASP A 251 7.20 -12.88 -14.38
C ASP A 251 7.05 -13.96 -13.30
N ALA A 252 7.50 -13.70 -12.08
CA ALA A 252 7.56 -14.67 -10.99
C ALA A 252 7.29 -14.04 -9.62
N ILE A 253 6.21 -13.27 -9.50
CA ILE A 253 5.81 -12.64 -8.24
C ILE A 253 5.10 -13.70 -7.39
N LYS A 254 5.73 -14.14 -6.31
CA LYS A 254 5.22 -15.22 -5.45
C LYS A 254 5.59 -14.98 -3.98
N PRO A 255 4.83 -14.16 -3.25
CA PRO A 255 5.15 -13.78 -1.87
C PRO A 255 4.99 -14.93 -0.86
N TYR A 256 4.24 -15.98 -1.21
CA TYR A 256 4.01 -17.14 -0.35
C TYR A 256 4.37 -18.44 -1.08
N GLN A 257 4.68 -19.48 -0.29
CA GLN A 257 4.82 -20.83 -0.85
C GLN A 257 3.42 -21.38 -1.23
N GLY A 258 3.34 -22.09 -2.34
CA GLY A 258 2.06 -22.56 -2.88
C GLY A 258 1.60 -21.73 -4.09
N ASP A 259 0.44 -22.04 -4.63
CA ASP A 259 -0.08 -21.39 -5.84
C ASP A 259 -1.20 -20.38 -5.53
N ASP A 260 -1.56 -20.22 -4.26
CA ASP A 260 -2.70 -19.37 -3.86
C ASP A 260 -2.48 -17.88 -4.17
N TYR A 261 -1.22 -17.44 -4.14
CA TYR A 261 -0.84 -16.07 -4.47
C TYR A 261 0.36 -16.08 -5.42
N SER A 262 0.08 -16.12 -6.70
CA SER A 262 1.09 -16.09 -7.77
C SER A 262 0.63 -15.17 -8.88
N TRP A 263 1.42 -14.13 -9.18
CA TRP A 263 1.18 -13.23 -10.30
C TRP A 263 2.27 -13.44 -11.33
N LYS A 264 1.86 -13.94 -12.49
CA LYS A 264 2.73 -14.07 -13.66
C LYS A 264 2.50 -12.85 -14.53
N GLN A 265 3.53 -12.46 -15.25
CA GLN A 265 3.40 -11.42 -16.24
C GLN A 265 2.41 -11.87 -17.32
N ASP A 266 1.37 -11.08 -17.51
CA ASP A 266 0.35 -11.25 -18.55
C ASP A 266 -0.13 -9.89 -19.04
N SER A 267 -1.02 -9.89 -20.05
CA SER A 267 -1.54 -8.68 -20.68
C SER A 267 -2.45 -7.83 -19.79
N GLU A 268 -2.80 -8.33 -18.63
CA GLU A 268 -3.72 -7.67 -17.70
C GLU A 268 -3.01 -6.89 -16.58
N HIS A 269 -1.67 -6.85 -16.58
CA HIS A 269 -0.94 -6.00 -15.65
C HIS A 269 -1.20 -4.52 -15.96
N TYR A 270 -1.40 -3.77 -14.89
CA TYR A 270 -1.74 -2.34 -14.90
C TYR A 270 -0.78 -1.59 -14.00
N ALA A 271 -0.41 -0.37 -14.39
CA ALA A 271 0.42 0.50 -13.57
C ALA A 271 0.10 1.98 -13.79
N ASN A 272 0.42 2.80 -12.80
CA ASN A 272 0.49 4.25 -12.90
C ASN A 272 1.93 4.70 -12.71
N PHE A 273 2.57 5.13 -13.79
CA PHE A 273 3.93 5.62 -13.78
C PHE A 273 3.99 7.10 -13.44
N ASN A 274 5.07 7.51 -12.76
CA ASN A 274 5.33 8.89 -12.40
C ASN A 274 4.16 9.55 -11.63
N LEU A 275 3.50 8.78 -10.76
CA LEU A 275 2.41 9.27 -9.93
C LEU A 275 2.99 10.10 -8.78
N ALA A 276 3.12 11.38 -9.01
CA ALA A 276 3.58 12.35 -8.02
C ALA A 276 2.78 13.65 -8.12
N PRO A 277 2.70 14.46 -7.05
CA PRO A 277 2.17 15.82 -7.11
C PRO A 277 2.98 16.70 -8.07
N GLU A 278 2.36 17.75 -8.62
CA GLU A 278 3.11 18.76 -9.39
C GLU A 278 4.24 19.36 -8.53
N GLY A 279 5.47 19.31 -9.05
CA GLY A 279 6.66 19.77 -8.35
C GLY A 279 7.24 18.82 -7.32
N ALA A 280 6.62 17.66 -7.08
CA ALA A 280 7.13 16.61 -6.20
C ALA A 280 7.85 15.48 -6.97
N THR A 281 8.48 15.77 -8.07
CA THR A 281 9.56 14.90 -8.53
C THR A 281 10.59 14.90 -7.42
N ALA A 282 10.75 13.77 -6.76
CA ALA A 282 11.53 13.62 -5.54
C ALA A 282 13.06 13.76 -5.75
N ILE A 283 13.44 14.22 -6.88
CA ILE A 283 14.71 14.87 -7.15
C ILE A 283 14.39 16.36 -7.09
N GLU A 284 14.45 16.97 -5.89
CA GLU A 284 14.81 18.37 -5.84
C GLU A 284 16.09 18.49 -6.68
N GLU A 285 15.99 19.01 -7.90
CA GLU A 285 17.12 19.75 -8.46
C GLU A 285 17.47 20.74 -7.35
N VAL A 286 18.54 20.45 -6.63
CA VAL A 286 19.13 21.41 -5.72
C VAL A 286 19.59 22.55 -6.61
N LYS A 287 18.66 23.48 -6.92
CA LYS A 287 19.04 24.80 -7.36
C LYS A 287 19.95 25.33 -6.26
N GLU A 288 21.19 25.52 -6.61
CA GLU A 288 22.23 26.04 -5.74
C GLU A 288 21.67 27.18 -4.88
N GLN A 289 21.23 26.85 -3.67
CA GLN A 289 21.22 27.84 -2.59
C GLN A 289 22.63 27.85 -2.00
N ARG A 290 23.37 28.82 -2.43
CA ARG A 290 24.66 29.20 -1.87
C ARG A 290 24.56 29.39 -0.36
N ALA A 291 25.47 28.73 0.36
CA ALA A 291 25.91 28.96 1.73
C ALA A 291 25.10 28.37 2.88
N GLU A 292 25.32 27.07 3.11
CA GLU A 292 25.57 26.55 4.46
C GLU A 292 26.33 25.23 4.26
N SER A 293 27.31 24.90 5.10
CA SER A 293 28.28 23.81 4.91
C SER A 293 27.58 22.47 4.62
N LYS A 294 27.51 22.09 3.37
CA LYS A 294 26.90 20.81 2.96
C LYS A 294 27.84 19.68 3.32
N GLU A 295 27.38 18.77 4.17
CA GLU A 295 28.09 17.51 4.36
C GLU A 295 27.71 16.56 3.22
N ILE A 296 28.71 16.24 2.36
CA ILE A 296 28.56 15.38 1.20
C ILE A 296 29.35 14.10 1.45
N PHE A 297 28.69 12.95 1.27
CA PHE A 297 29.33 11.63 1.34
C PHE A 297 29.03 10.85 0.07
N ASP A 298 29.96 10.01 -0.37
CA ASP A 298 29.69 8.98 -1.35
C ASP A 298 28.94 7.78 -0.70
N LEU A 299 28.51 6.84 -1.52
CA LEU A 299 27.79 5.65 -1.00
C LEU A 299 28.65 4.73 -0.12
N SER A 300 29.98 4.90 -0.12
CA SER A 300 30.87 4.18 0.79
C SER A 300 31.00 4.87 2.15
N GLY A 301 30.33 6.02 2.36
CA GLY A 301 30.40 6.81 3.59
C GLY A 301 31.62 7.74 3.65
N ARG A 302 32.37 7.90 2.56
CA ARG A 302 33.52 8.82 2.50
C ARG A 302 33.01 10.23 2.31
N LYS A 303 33.45 11.17 3.17
CA LYS A 303 33.14 12.60 3.05
C LYS A 303 33.84 13.20 1.85
N LEU A 304 33.10 13.94 1.03
CA LEU A 304 33.57 14.63 -0.14
C LEU A 304 33.55 16.15 0.09
N SER A 305 34.54 16.85 -0.47
CA SER A 305 34.56 18.32 -0.47
C SER A 305 33.65 18.93 -1.54
N GLU A 306 33.47 18.22 -2.67
CA GLU A 306 32.66 18.63 -3.80
C GLU A 306 32.22 17.40 -4.60
N ILE A 307 31.17 17.57 -5.41
CA ILE A 307 30.70 16.55 -6.34
C ILE A 307 31.28 16.86 -7.71
N THR A 308 32.11 15.98 -8.23
CA THR A 308 32.83 16.15 -9.51
C THR A 308 32.30 15.26 -10.63
N GLN A 309 31.41 14.32 -10.33
CA GLN A 309 30.84 13.39 -11.32
C GLN A 309 29.36 13.14 -11.07
N PRO A 310 28.58 12.83 -12.11
CA PRO A 310 27.22 12.33 -11.92
C PRO A 310 27.22 11.07 -11.07
N GLY A 311 26.25 10.95 -10.17
CA GLY A 311 26.16 9.78 -9.30
C GLY A 311 25.20 10.00 -8.12
N ILE A 312 25.08 8.98 -7.27
CA ILE A 312 24.29 9.06 -6.05
C ILE A 312 25.18 9.42 -4.88
N TYR A 313 24.79 10.43 -4.12
CA TYR A 313 25.51 10.95 -2.96
C TYR A 313 24.58 11.04 -1.74
N ILE A 314 25.15 11.09 -0.56
CA ILE A 314 24.46 11.44 0.68
C ILE A 314 24.77 12.88 0.99
N ILE A 315 23.78 13.76 0.90
CA ILE A 315 23.93 15.20 1.18
C ILE A 315 23.04 15.53 2.36
N ASN A 316 23.63 16.01 3.45
CA ASN A 316 22.90 16.33 4.69
C ASN A 316 22.03 15.16 5.18
N GLY A 317 22.56 13.92 5.08
CA GLY A 317 21.87 12.69 5.51
C GLY A 317 20.83 12.14 4.52
N ARG A 318 20.66 12.77 3.35
CA ARG A 318 19.70 12.32 2.30
C ARG A 318 20.43 11.81 1.07
N LYS A 319 19.91 10.75 0.43
CA LYS A 319 20.39 10.29 -0.88
C LYS A 319 19.95 11.25 -1.97
N VAL A 320 20.91 11.72 -2.78
CA VAL A 320 20.69 12.67 -3.88
C VAL A 320 21.37 12.14 -5.14
N LEU A 321 20.62 12.04 -6.23
CA LEU A 321 21.19 11.74 -7.56
C LEU A 321 21.66 13.07 -8.19
N VAL A 322 22.94 13.16 -8.52
CA VAL A 322 23.52 14.27 -9.28
C VAL A 322 23.73 13.81 -10.70
N ARG A 323 23.18 14.53 -11.66
CA ARG A 323 23.29 14.28 -13.10
C ARG A 323 24.36 15.15 -13.75
#